data_489b7d07cb620f2508876463e6c7658b
#
_entry.id   489b7d07cb620f2508876463e6c7658b
#
_cell.length_a   1.000
_cell.length_b   1.000
_cell.length_c   1.000
_cell.angle_alpha   90.00
_cell.angle_beta   90.00
_cell.angle_gamma   90.00
#
_symmetry.space_group_name_H-M   'P 1'
#
loop_
_entity.id
_entity.type
_entity.pdbx_description
1 polymer ?
#
loop_
_entity_poly.entity_id
_entity_poly.type
_entity_poly.pdbx_seq_one_letter_code
_entity_poly.pdbx_strand_id
1 'polypeptide(L)'
;MQLPLIISLYLCLFLTAPVCVSAQAAPSAPGNETTEQLSAYEHLDQFIDVLTLIQKNYVEQPAMDELMSGAIKGMLSELDPHSAYMPPKMFEEMQIETMGEFNGLGVEITIKDHLITVISPIADTPADRAGIRAGDIIIEIDGTLTKDMSIMDAINQMRGPRGSEITLGIMRHGETAPRTFTLTRETIRVDSIRQRLFEPAIGYVRVSQFQQRTAREFKDALKALHEEADTPLQGLLIDLRNNPGGLLDQAVQVCDLFLSSGKIVSTEGRRKTDNFTYNATAADTQPGYPIVVLINEGSASASEIVAGALQDHKRAVILGTGSFGKGSVQSIIPLTDHSGLRLTTAYYYTPNGTSIQARGIVPDVSVEQAVWKKTTPHELTKEKDLNNHLEPPSPQSPPKQDMAGEDKIESDFQLLRALDLLRGWQQMKHLQPCPVDGGHAAS
;
A
#
# COMPACT_ATOMS: atom_id res chain seq x y z
N MET A 1 57.87 -86.51 -3.86
CA MET A 1 59.02 -86.68 -2.91
C MET A 1 58.75 -85.74 -1.73
N GLN A 2 58.40 -86.35 -0.63
CA GLN A 2 58.57 -86.01 0.80
C GLN A 2 58.37 -84.61 1.35
N LEU A 3 57.38 -84.56 2.25
CA LEU A 3 57.17 -83.72 3.38
C LEU A 3 58.44 -83.42 4.20
N PRO A 4 58.47 -82.43 5.14
CA PRO A 4 57.76 -82.57 6.41
C PRO A 4 57.07 -81.34 6.99
N LEU A 5 56.09 -81.68 7.75
CA LEU A 5 55.40 -81.11 8.93
C LEU A 5 56.29 -80.25 9.84
N ILE A 6 55.85 -79.04 10.15
CA ILE A 6 56.23 -78.34 11.43
C ILE A 6 54.98 -77.82 12.04
N ILE A 7 54.65 -78.38 13.23
CA ILE A 7 53.62 -77.97 14.16
C ILE A 7 54.19 -76.76 14.95
N SER A 8 53.49 -75.63 14.93
CA SER A 8 53.74 -74.50 15.84
C SER A 8 52.47 -74.18 16.64
N LEU A 9 52.60 -74.43 17.90
CA LEU A 9 51.64 -74.22 18.97
C LEU A 9 51.57 -72.76 19.27
N TYR A 10 50.41 -72.08 19.01
CA TYR A 10 50.16 -70.72 19.48
C TYR A 10 49.08 -70.71 20.55
N LEU A 11 49.50 -70.26 21.68
CA LEU A 11 48.78 -70.03 22.91
C LEU A 11 47.68 -68.97 22.74
N CYS A 12 46.42 -69.38 22.92
CA CYS A 12 45.26 -68.45 22.93
C CYS A 12 45.24 -67.67 24.22
N LEU A 13 45.61 -66.40 24.12
CA LEU A 13 45.34 -65.42 25.18
C LEU A 13 43.92 -64.86 24.97
N PHE A 14 42.98 -65.24 25.82
CA PHE A 14 41.61 -64.64 25.88
C PHE A 14 41.72 -63.26 26.49
N LEU A 15 41.63 -62.21 25.60
CA LEU A 15 41.31 -60.84 26.01
C LEU A 15 39.80 -60.70 26.04
N THR A 16 39.19 -60.60 27.19
CA THR A 16 37.77 -60.20 27.40
C THR A 16 37.66 -58.73 27.12
N ALA A 17 37.13 -58.33 25.93
CA ALA A 17 36.69 -56.99 25.69
C ALA A 17 35.29 -56.78 26.30
N PRO A 18 35.03 -55.65 26.96
CA PRO A 18 33.67 -55.38 27.45
C PRO A 18 32.78 -55.08 26.26
N VAL A 19 31.67 -55.80 26.17
CA VAL A 19 30.58 -55.52 25.22
C VAL A 19 29.88 -54.26 25.68
N CYS A 20 30.15 -53.14 25.02
CA CYS A 20 29.28 -51.98 25.14
C CYS A 20 27.94 -52.31 24.51
N VAL A 21 26.96 -52.62 25.33
CA VAL A 21 25.54 -52.66 24.92
C VAL A 21 25.15 -51.21 24.60
N SER A 22 25.11 -50.87 23.31
CA SER A 22 24.47 -49.67 22.83
C SER A 22 22.99 -49.75 23.21
N ALA A 23 22.56 -48.96 24.19
CA ALA A 23 21.15 -48.75 24.46
C ALA A 23 20.53 -48.14 23.18
N GLN A 24 19.79 -48.94 22.39
CA GLN A 24 18.89 -48.44 21.38
C GLN A 24 17.89 -47.54 22.07
N ALA A 25 17.93 -46.27 21.73
CA ALA A 25 16.89 -45.33 22.11
C ALA A 25 15.54 -45.91 21.68
N ALA A 26 14.67 -46.12 22.63
CA ALA A 26 13.29 -46.48 22.35
C ALA A 26 12.70 -45.47 21.37
N PRO A 27 11.88 -45.88 20.39
CA PRO A 27 11.20 -44.94 19.53
C PRO A 27 10.38 -44.00 20.43
N SER A 28 10.63 -42.70 20.30
CA SER A 28 9.83 -41.67 20.94
C SER A 28 8.35 -41.93 20.61
N ALA A 29 7.55 -42.11 21.64
CA ALA A 29 6.12 -42.33 21.53
C ALA A 29 5.50 -41.22 20.65
N PRO A 30 4.57 -41.55 19.75
CA PRO A 30 3.77 -40.56 19.04
C PRO A 30 2.73 -39.99 20.01
N GLY A 31 3.16 -39.07 20.87
CA GLY A 31 2.35 -38.75 22.08
C GLY A 31 1.58 -37.42 22.00
N ASN A 32 1.88 -36.50 21.07
CA ASN A 32 1.17 -35.22 21.04
C ASN A 32 0.23 -35.02 19.83
N GLU A 33 0.60 -35.49 18.65
CA GLU A 33 -0.23 -35.29 17.45
C GLU A 33 -1.56 -36.04 17.51
N THR A 34 -1.58 -37.24 18.08
CA THR A 34 -2.82 -38.05 18.22
C THR A 34 -3.80 -37.49 19.24
N THR A 35 -3.34 -36.88 20.32
CA THR A 35 -4.18 -36.30 21.37
C THR A 35 -4.83 -35.00 20.90
N GLU A 36 -4.08 -34.13 20.20
CA GLU A 36 -4.62 -32.90 19.59
C GLU A 36 -5.64 -33.21 18.48
N GLN A 37 -5.39 -34.23 17.66
CA GLN A 37 -6.32 -34.62 16.60
C GLN A 37 -7.63 -35.20 17.19
N LEU A 38 -7.59 -36.01 18.23
CA LEU A 38 -8.80 -36.52 18.91
C LEU A 38 -9.62 -35.37 19.50
N SER A 39 -8.97 -34.39 20.13
CA SER A 39 -9.64 -33.20 20.65
C SER A 39 -10.32 -32.36 19.55
N ALA A 40 -9.70 -32.25 18.37
CA ALA A 40 -10.28 -31.53 17.24
C ALA A 40 -11.54 -32.21 16.68
N TYR A 41 -11.59 -33.54 16.64
CA TYR A 41 -12.77 -34.29 16.21
C TYR A 41 -13.92 -34.14 17.21
N GLU A 42 -13.65 -34.21 18.53
CA GLU A 42 -14.65 -33.98 19.55
C GLU A 42 -15.31 -32.59 19.45
N HIS A 43 -14.54 -31.56 19.17
CA HIS A 43 -15.05 -30.21 18.94
C HIS A 43 -15.87 -30.09 17.66
N LEU A 44 -15.48 -30.82 16.59
CA LEU A 44 -16.28 -30.87 15.35
C LEU A 44 -17.62 -31.61 15.58
N ASP A 45 -17.63 -32.70 16.32
CA ASP A 45 -18.88 -33.42 16.68
C ASP A 45 -19.80 -32.51 17.47
N GLN A 46 -19.28 -31.77 18.46
CA GLN A 46 -20.06 -30.79 19.21
C GLN A 46 -20.64 -29.71 18.31
N PHE A 47 -19.86 -29.22 17.35
CA PHE A 47 -20.31 -28.21 16.37
C PHE A 47 -21.45 -28.75 15.51
N ILE A 48 -21.34 -29.99 15.01
CA ILE A 48 -22.36 -30.65 14.20
C ILE A 48 -23.63 -30.87 15.01
N ASP A 49 -23.52 -31.28 16.28
CA ASP A 49 -24.67 -31.46 17.19
C ASP A 49 -25.42 -30.13 17.38
N VAL A 50 -24.72 -29.04 17.67
CA VAL A 50 -25.34 -27.73 17.83
C VAL A 50 -26.02 -27.27 16.52
N LEU A 51 -25.38 -27.44 15.38
CA LEU A 51 -25.95 -27.12 14.08
C LEU A 51 -27.22 -27.91 13.80
N THR A 52 -27.21 -29.21 14.12
CA THR A 52 -28.37 -30.11 13.98
C THR A 52 -29.52 -29.68 14.89
N LEU A 53 -29.23 -29.32 16.15
CA LEU A 53 -30.23 -28.81 17.08
C LEU A 53 -30.86 -27.50 16.60
N ILE A 54 -30.07 -26.58 16.07
CA ILE A 54 -30.57 -25.33 15.48
C ILE A 54 -31.53 -25.63 14.32
N GLN A 55 -31.13 -26.49 13.39
CA GLN A 55 -31.96 -26.85 12.24
C GLN A 55 -33.30 -27.49 12.64
N LYS A 56 -33.29 -28.30 13.70
CA LYS A 56 -34.51 -29.03 14.15
C LYS A 56 -35.46 -28.19 15.01
N ASN A 57 -34.91 -27.26 15.79
CA ASN A 57 -35.64 -26.64 16.88
C ASN A 57 -35.83 -25.13 16.75
N TYR A 58 -35.10 -24.48 15.86
CA TYR A 58 -35.26 -23.03 15.69
C TYR A 58 -36.65 -22.71 15.14
N VAL A 59 -37.22 -21.58 15.59
CA VAL A 59 -38.63 -21.21 15.31
C VAL A 59 -38.91 -21.01 13.82
N GLU A 60 -37.90 -20.61 13.03
CA GLU A 60 -37.98 -20.49 11.58
C GLU A 60 -36.92 -21.40 10.93
N GLN A 61 -37.11 -21.77 9.67
CA GLN A 61 -36.12 -22.58 8.95
C GLN A 61 -34.90 -21.71 8.56
N PRO A 62 -33.74 -21.91 9.23
CA PRO A 62 -32.57 -21.07 8.92
C PRO A 62 -31.93 -21.48 7.61
N ALA A 63 -31.39 -20.49 6.87
CA ALA A 63 -30.57 -20.75 5.70
C ALA A 63 -29.21 -21.32 6.12
N MET A 64 -28.87 -22.52 5.64
CA MET A 64 -27.64 -23.21 6.00
C MET A 64 -26.39 -22.40 5.64
N ASP A 65 -26.37 -21.79 4.46
CA ASP A 65 -25.23 -21.00 3.95
C ASP A 65 -24.95 -19.77 4.84
N GLU A 66 -26.01 -19.16 5.38
CA GLU A 66 -25.88 -18.03 6.31
C GLU A 66 -25.31 -18.48 7.66
N LEU A 67 -25.79 -19.62 8.20
CA LEU A 67 -25.26 -20.18 9.44
C LEU A 67 -23.80 -20.57 9.32
N MET A 68 -23.41 -21.24 8.23
CA MET A 68 -22.03 -21.63 7.99
C MET A 68 -21.11 -20.42 7.77
N SER A 69 -21.56 -19.44 7.00
CA SER A 69 -20.83 -18.18 6.82
C SER A 69 -20.66 -17.44 8.16
N GLY A 70 -21.69 -17.41 8.99
CA GLY A 70 -21.65 -16.84 10.33
C GLY A 70 -20.66 -17.56 11.25
N ALA A 71 -20.65 -18.89 11.23
CA ALA A 71 -19.72 -19.70 12.01
C ALA A 71 -18.25 -19.47 11.60
N ILE A 72 -17.96 -19.45 10.30
CA ILE A 72 -16.61 -19.16 9.77
C ILE A 72 -16.17 -17.75 10.18
N LYS A 73 -17.05 -16.76 10.03
CA LYS A 73 -16.77 -15.38 10.47
C LYS A 73 -16.49 -15.30 11.97
N GLY A 74 -17.26 -16.05 12.78
CA GLY A 74 -17.04 -16.14 14.22
C GLY A 74 -15.66 -16.69 14.57
N MET A 75 -15.24 -17.79 13.96
CA MET A 75 -13.89 -18.35 14.16
C MET A 75 -12.78 -17.36 13.84
N LEU A 76 -12.92 -16.61 12.75
CA LEU A 76 -11.90 -15.66 12.32
C LEU A 76 -11.84 -14.40 13.19
N SER A 77 -13.00 -13.99 13.75
CA SER A 77 -13.05 -12.83 14.65
C SER A 77 -12.33 -13.06 15.98
N GLU A 78 -12.14 -14.33 16.39
CA GLU A 78 -11.34 -14.68 17.57
C GLU A 78 -9.82 -14.60 17.34
N LEU A 79 -9.36 -14.47 16.09
CA LEU A 79 -7.93 -14.42 15.77
C LEU A 79 -7.39 -12.99 15.84
N ASP A 80 -7.89 -12.11 14.99
CA ASP A 80 -7.46 -10.72 14.86
C ASP A 80 -8.46 -9.92 13.98
N PRO A 81 -8.40 -8.56 13.99
CA PRO A 81 -9.34 -7.74 13.23
C PRO A 81 -9.10 -7.73 11.71
N HIS A 82 -8.06 -8.38 11.22
CA HIS A 82 -7.67 -8.39 9.80
C HIS A 82 -7.97 -9.71 9.10
N SER A 83 -8.05 -10.82 9.85
CA SER A 83 -8.45 -12.11 9.32
C SER A 83 -9.94 -12.11 9.01
N ALA A 84 -10.33 -12.56 7.81
CA ALA A 84 -11.72 -12.50 7.37
C ALA A 84 -12.05 -13.57 6.33
N TYR A 85 -13.29 -14.07 6.38
CA TYR A 85 -13.90 -14.82 5.31
C TYR A 85 -14.53 -13.87 4.30
N MET A 86 -14.22 -14.06 3.05
CA MET A 86 -14.74 -13.29 1.93
C MET A 86 -15.65 -14.19 1.09
N PRO A 87 -16.97 -14.00 1.12
CA PRO A 87 -17.87 -14.66 0.16
C PRO A 87 -17.44 -14.42 -1.28
N PRO A 88 -17.87 -15.24 -2.27
CA PRO A 88 -17.37 -15.17 -3.64
C PRO A 88 -17.35 -13.75 -4.25
N LYS A 89 -18.44 -13.01 -4.08
CA LYS A 89 -18.56 -11.64 -4.58
C LYS A 89 -17.53 -10.68 -3.94
N MET A 90 -17.36 -10.76 -2.62
CA MET A 90 -16.40 -9.92 -1.90
C MET A 90 -14.95 -10.30 -2.26
N PHE A 91 -14.70 -11.58 -2.49
CA PHE A 91 -13.39 -12.05 -2.94
C PHE A 91 -13.05 -11.55 -4.35
N GLU A 92 -14.01 -11.59 -5.28
CA GLU A 92 -13.88 -11.02 -6.63
C GLU A 92 -13.61 -9.50 -6.58
N GLU A 93 -14.35 -8.75 -5.75
CA GLU A 93 -14.14 -7.31 -5.57
C GLU A 93 -12.72 -7.01 -5.06
N MET A 94 -12.23 -7.77 -4.07
CA MET A 94 -10.86 -7.62 -3.57
C MET A 94 -9.82 -7.94 -4.64
N GLN A 95 -10.04 -8.94 -5.48
CA GLN A 95 -9.14 -9.25 -6.61
C GLN A 95 -9.10 -8.09 -7.62
N ILE A 96 -10.25 -7.52 -7.98
CA ILE A 96 -10.38 -6.36 -8.85
C ILE A 96 -9.61 -5.17 -8.28
N GLU A 97 -9.81 -4.87 -7.00
CA GLU A 97 -9.11 -3.78 -6.32
C GLU A 97 -7.58 -3.98 -6.33
N THR A 98 -7.13 -5.21 -6.10
CA THR A 98 -5.72 -5.58 -6.11
C THR A 98 -5.09 -5.48 -7.51
N MET A 99 -5.83 -5.87 -8.55
CA MET A 99 -5.39 -5.75 -9.95
C MET A 99 -5.34 -4.28 -10.40
N GLY A 100 -6.16 -3.41 -9.81
CA GLY A 100 -6.32 -2.02 -10.23
C GLY A 100 -7.01 -1.85 -11.58
N GLU A 101 -7.77 -2.87 -12.01
CA GLU A 101 -8.57 -2.83 -13.22
C GLU A 101 -9.86 -3.63 -13.07
N PHE A 102 -10.92 -3.17 -13.68
CA PHE A 102 -12.22 -3.82 -13.70
C PHE A 102 -12.91 -3.65 -15.05
N ASN A 103 -13.82 -4.54 -15.37
CA ASN A 103 -14.63 -4.39 -16.58
C ASN A 103 -15.89 -3.60 -16.26
N GLY A 104 -16.09 -2.49 -16.97
CA GLY A 104 -17.22 -1.58 -16.73
C GLY A 104 -17.22 -0.39 -17.67
N LEU A 105 -17.72 0.74 -17.19
CA LEU A 105 -17.95 1.94 -18.00
C LEU A 105 -16.94 3.06 -17.75
N GLY A 106 -16.24 3.03 -16.62
CA GLY A 106 -15.29 4.09 -16.23
C GLY A 106 -15.98 5.36 -15.76
N VAL A 107 -16.89 5.22 -14.79
CA VAL A 107 -17.59 6.33 -14.18
C VAL A 107 -17.47 6.25 -12.65
N GLU A 108 -17.16 7.36 -12.02
CA GLU A 108 -17.16 7.52 -10.56
C GLU A 108 -18.53 8.06 -10.13
N ILE A 109 -19.18 7.38 -9.19
CA ILE A 109 -20.53 7.70 -8.75
C ILE A 109 -20.64 7.87 -7.24
N THR A 110 -21.67 8.59 -6.82
CA THR A 110 -22.05 8.76 -5.40
C THR A 110 -23.57 8.77 -5.28
N ILE A 111 -24.08 8.73 -4.04
CA ILE A 111 -25.48 9.01 -3.75
C ILE A 111 -25.57 10.46 -3.26
N LYS A 112 -26.33 11.27 -3.99
CA LYS A 112 -26.68 12.63 -3.63
C LYS A 112 -28.18 12.80 -3.68
N ASP A 113 -28.80 13.28 -2.59
CA ASP A 113 -30.26 13.46 -2.49
C ASP A 113 -31.05 12.20 -2.86
N HIS A 114 -30.56 11.03 -2.39
CA HIS A 114 -31.11 9.69 -2.69
C HIS A 114 -31.04 9.29 -4.18
N LEU A 115 -30.23 9.97 -4.99
CA LEU A 115 -30.06 9.71 -6.41
C LEU A 115 -28.62 9.32 -6.72
N ILE A 116 -28.44 8.33 -7.60
CA ILE A 116 -27.13 7.94 -8.10
C ILE A 116 -26.61 9.01 -9.03
N THR A 117 -25.59 9.71 -8.62
CA THR A 117 -25.04 10.89 -9.29
C THR A 117 -23.60 10.63 -9.73
N VAL A 118 -23.28 11.01 -10.96
CA VAL A 118 -21.91 10.95 -11.50
C VAL A 118 -21.06 12.03 -10.85
N ILE A 119 -19.95 11.61 -10.21
CA ILE A 119 -18.91 12.54 -9.73
C ILE A 119 -18.07 12.99 -10.92
N SER A 120 -17.54 12.02 -11.69
CA SER A 120 -16.81 12.28 -12.94
C SER A 120 -16.69 11.01 -13.79
N PRO A 121 -16.68 11.10 -15.11
CA PRO A 121 -16.17 10.03 -15.95
C PRO A 121 -14.65 9.96 -15.82
N ILE A 122 -14.09 8.75 -15.95
CA ILE A 122 -12.64 8.52 -16.03
C ILE A 122 -12.24 8.78 -17.50
N ALA A 123 -11.16 9.53 -17.71
CA ALA A 123 -10.69 9.88 -19.05
C ALA A 123 -10.45 8.64 -19.94
N ASP A 124 -10.73 8.76 -21.21
CA ASP A 124 -10.55 7.72 -22.24
C ASP A 124 -11.36 6.42 -22.02
N THR A 125 -12.41 6.46 -21.18
CA THR A 125 -13.29 5.32 -20.93
C THR A 125 -14.59 5.38 -21.75
N PRO A 126 -15.39 4.30 -21.81
CA PRO A 126 -16.69 4.32 -22.49
C PRO A 126 -17.61 5.45 -22.03
N ALA A 127 -17.66 5.73 -20.74
CA ALA A 127 -18.48 6.81 -20.19
C ALA A 127 -18.02 8.20 -20.67
N ASP A 128 -16.72 8.44 -20.68
CA ASP A 128 -16.14 9.71 -21.13
C ASP A 128 -16.35 9.93 -22.63
N ARG A 129 -16.05 8.91 -23.45
CA ARG A 129 -16.25 8.96 -24.91
C ARG A 129 -17.71 9.15 -25.31
N ALA A 130 -18.65 8.63 -24.52
CA ALA A 130 -20.08 8.83 -24.74
C ALA A 130 -20.59 10.23 -24.32
N GLY A 131 -19.76 11.01 -23.62
CA GLY A 131 -20.09 12.36 -23.15
C GLY A 131 -20.96 12.39 -21.90
N ILE A 132 -20.83 11.39 -21.01
CA ILE A 132 -21.32 11.43 -19.63
C ILE A 132 -20.53 12.51 -18.90
N ARG A 133 -21.18 13.25 -17.98
CA ARG A 133 -20.59 14.43 -17.32
C ARG A 133 -20.76 14.39 -15.80
N ALA A 134 -19.90 15.11 -15.10
CA ALA A 134 -20.07 15.37 -13.68
C ALA A 134 -21.45 16.02 -13.42
N GLY A 135 -22.16 15.53 -12.40
CA GLY A 135 -23.50 15.98 -12.03
C GLY A 135 -24.65 15.31 -12.80
N ASP A 136 -24.38 14.44 -13.77
CA ASP A 136 -25.40 13.61 -14.40
C ASP A 136 -26.02 12.65 -13.37
N ILE A 137 -27.33 12.48 -13.41
CA ILE A 137 -28.08 11.57 -12.53
C ILE A 137 -28.43 10.32 -13.32
N ILE A 138 -27.97 9.16 -12.86
CA ILE A 138 -28.33 7.87 -13.46
C ILE A 138 -29.68 7.47 -12.88
N ILE A 139 -30.72 7.47 -13.70
CA ILE A 139 -32.11 7.16 -13.29
C ILE A 139 -32.54 5.75 -13.66
N GLU A 140 -31.83 5.10 -14.60
CA GLU A 140 -32.14 3.78 -15.11
C GLU A 140 -30.88 3.06 -15.55
N ILE A 141 -30.81 1.75 -15.28
CA ILE A 141 -29.76 0.84 -15.76
C ILE A 141 -30.46 -0.39 -16.36
N ASP A 142 -30.26 -0.67 -17.65
CA ASP A 142 -30.85 -1.79 -18.38
C ASP A 142 -32.36 -1.94 -18.12
N GLY A 143 -33.11 -0.83 -18.15
CA GLY A 143 -34.57 -0.80 -17.95
C GLY A 143 -34.98 -0.84 -16.46
N THR A 144 -34.06 -0.93 -15.54
CA THR A 144 -34.33 -0.94 -14.08
C THR A 144 -34.11 0.45 -13.50
N LEU A 145 -35.14 1.02 -12.84
CA LEU A 145 -35.03 2.31 -12.17
C LEU A 145 -34.06 2.26 -10.97
N THR A 146 -33.22 3.28 -10.81
CA THR A 146 -32.19 3.35 -9.79
C THR A 146 -32.65 3.94 -8.46
N LYS A 147 -33.91 4.42 -8.35
CA LYS A 147 -34.43 5.20 -7.21
C LYS A 147 -34.24 4.53 -5.85
N ASP A 148 -34.45 3.21 -5.79
CA ASP A 148 -34.34 2.44 -4.54
C ASP A 148 -33.12 1.49 -4.56
N MET A 149 -32.20 1.71 -5.49
CA MET A 149 -31.01 0.89 -5.69
C MET A 149 -29.88 1.36 -4.77
N SER A 150 -29.20 0.45 -4.11
CA SER A 150 -27.97 0.79 -3.40
C SER A 150 -26.86 1.15 -4.38
N ILE A 151 -25.87 1.95 -3.93
CA ILE A 151 -24.70 2.28 -4.76
C ILE A 151 -23.96 1.00 -5.23
N MET A 152 -23.89 -0.02 -4.38
CA MET A 152 -23.25 -1.29 -4.71
C MET A 152 -24.02 -2.07 -5.79
N ASP A 153 -25.36 -2.06 -5.73
CA ASP A 153 -26.15 -2.72 -6.75
C ASP A 153 -26.00 -2.03 -8.11
N ALA A 154 -25.96 -0.69 -8.12
CA ALA A 154 -25.69 0.07 -9.33
C ALA A 154 -24.29 -0.23 -9.89
N ILE A 155 -23.24 -0.24 -9.06
CA ILE A 155 -21.88 -0.61 -9.46
C ILE A 155 -21.87 -2.01 -10.05
N ASN A 156 -22.53 -2.98 -9.41
CA ASN A 156 -22.57 -4.36 -9.86
C ASN A 156 -23.28 -4.50 -11.21
N GLN A 157 -24.37 -3.75 -11.43
CA GLN A 157 -25.06 -3.76 -12.74
C GLN A 157 -24.23 -3.07 -13.83
N MET A 158 -23.50 -2.00 -13.49
CA MET A 158 -22.64 -1.31 -14.46
C MET A 158 -21.36 -2.11 -14.78
N ARG A 159 -20.90 -2.99 -13.91
CA ARG A 159 -19.86 -3.99 -14.19
C ARG A 159 -20.42 -5.15 -15.01
N GLY A 160 -19.53 -5.92 -15.63
CA GLY A 160 -19.90 -7.12 -16.40
C GLY A 160 -18.82 -7.53 -17.38
N PRO A 161 -19.05 -8.58 -18.18
CA PRO A 161 -18.08 -9.08 -19.14
C PRO A 161 -17.63 -8.00 -20.13
N ARG A 162 -16.32 -7.93 -20.40
CA ARG A 162 -15.79 -7.03 -21.42
C ARG A 162 -16.48 -7.28 -22.77
N GLY A 163 -16.86 -6.22 -23.45
CA GLY A 163 -17.54 -6.27 -24.74
C GLY A 163 -19.06 -6.44 -24.65
N SER A 164 -19.63 -6.64 -23.46
CA SER A 164 -21.09 -6.63 -23.29
C SER A 164 -21.64 -5.20 -23.30
N GLU A 165 -22.84 -5.02 -23.80
CA GLU A 165 -23.52 -3.75 -23.81
C GLU A 165 -24.33 -3.51 -22.53
N ILE A 166 -24.56 -2.24 -22.24
CA ILE A 166 -25.40 -1.76 -21.15
C ILE A 166 -26.07 -0.46 -21.58
N THR A 167 -27.30 -0.26 -21.13
CA THR A 167 -28.05 0.97 -21.40
C THR A 167 -28.24 1.76 -20.11
N LEU A 168 -27.88 3.05 -20.15
CA LEU A 168 -28.09 3.99 -19.04
C LEU A 168 -29.10 5.05 -19.42
N GLY A 169 -30.11 5.25 -18.58
CA GLY A 169 -30.98 6.42 -18.60
C GLY A 169 -30.39 7.51 -17.69
N ILE A 170 -30.06 8.66 -18.27
CA ILE A 170 -29.40 9.77 -17.56
C ILE A 170 -30.26 11.02 -17.62
N MET A 171 -30.53 11.61 -16.47
CA MET A 171 -31.12 12.94 -16.33
C MET A 171 -30.01 13.97 -16.09
N ARG A 172 -29.88 14.91 -16.99
CA ARG A 172 -28.91 16.01 -16.93
C ARG A 172 -29.54 17.29 -16.41
N HIS A 173 -28.83 17.99 -15.56
CA HIS A 173 -29.33 19.27 -15.02
C HIS A 173 -29.68 20.27 -16.15
N GLY A 174 -30.89 20.84 -16.06
CA GLY A 174 -31.42 21.76 -17.06
C GLY A 174 -32.12 21.09 -18.28
N GLU A 175 -32.20 19.77 -18.36
CA GLU A 175 -32.92 19.04 -19.37
C GLU A 175 -34.28 18.55 -18.85
N THR A 176 -35.28 18.48 -19.73
CA THR A 176 -36.66 18.09 -19.39
C THR A 176 -36.94 16.61 -19.64
N ALA A 177 -36.06 15.92 -20.36
CA ALA A 177 -36.19 14.50 -20.67
C ALA A 177 -34.90 13.76 -20.46
N PRO A 178 -34.94 12.49 -20.03
CA PRO A 178 -33.74 11.68 -19.88
C PRO A 178 -33.09 11.38 -21.23
N ARG A 179 -31.79 11.25 -21.23
CA ARG A 179 -31.00 10.75 -22.36
C ARG A 179 -30.70 9.28 -22.18
N THR A 180 -30.78 8.52 -23.23
CA THR A 180 -30.36 7.11 -23.21
C THR A 180 -28.96 6.97 -23.80
N PHE A 181 -28.06 6.28 -23.09
CA PHE A 181 -26.72 5.98 -23.53
C PHE A 181 -26.54 4.46 -23.59
N THR A 182 -26.24 3.92 -24.77
CA THR A 182 -25.82 2.52 -24.91
C THR A 182 -24.32 2.48 -24.98
N LEU A 183 -23.70 1.77 -24.02
CA LEU A 183 -22.27 1.71 -23.79
C LEU A 183 -21.78 0.28 -23.85
N THR A 184 -20.58 0.08 -24.36
CA THR A 184 -19.91 -1.22 -24.33
C THR A 184 -18.94 -1.26 -23.13
N ARG A 185 -19.02 -2.29 -22.27
CA ARG A 185 -18.10 -2.44 -21.15
C ARG A 185 -16.69 -2.74 -21.63
N GLU A 186 -15.75 -2.04 -21.09
CA GLU A 186 -14.31 -2.21 -21.35
C GLU A 186 -13.55 -2.46 -20.05
N THR A 187 -12.29 -2.90 -20.17
CA THR A 187 -11.38 -2.94 -19.02
C THR A 187 -10.97 -1.52 -18.66
N ILE A 188 -11.41 -1.06 -17.52
CA ILE A 188 -11.11 0.26 -16.94
C ILE A 188 -9.91 0.13 -16.03
N ARG A 189 -8.93 0.98 -16.22
CA ARG A 189 -7.74 1.06 -15.38
C ARG A 189 -7.87 2.21 -14.41
N VAL A 190 -7.56 1.93 -13.15
CA VAL A 190 -7.50 2.95 -12.10
C VAL A 190 -6.03 3.18 -11.79
N ASP A 191 -5.51 4.33 -12.20
CA ASP A 191 -4.11 4.66 -11.97
C ASP A 191 -3.84 4.81 -10.46
N SER A 192 -2.85 4.05 -9.98
CA SER A 192 -2.40 4.14 -8.60
C SER A 192 -1.42 5.30 -8.38
N ILE A 193 -0.90 5.89 -9.45
CA ILE A 193 0.11 6.93 -9.45
C ILE A 193 -0.44 8.22 -10.05
N ARG A 194 -0.09 9.34 -9.40
CA ARG A 194 -0.23 10.69 -9.96
C ARG A 194 1.08 11.43 -9.77
N GLN A 195 1.54 12.13 -10.81
CA GLN A 195 2.80 12.88 -10.78
C GLN A 195 2.60 14.34 -11.12
N ARG A 196 3.53 15.15 -10.67
CA ARG A 196 3.62 16.57 -10.99
C ARG A 196 5.07 17.05 -10.84
N LEU A 197 5.51 17.96 -11.68
CA LEU A 197 6.77 18.69 -11.54
C LEU A 197 6.51 20.02 -10.82
N PHE A 198 7.32 20.34 -9.80
CA PHE A 198 7.36 21.65 -9.14
C PHE A 198 8.67 22.36 -9.41
N GLU A 199 8.62 23.68 -9.53
CA GLU A 199 9.81 24.52 -9.64
C GLU A 199 10.70 24.42 -8.38
N PRO A 200 12.04 24.36 -8.50
CA PRO A 200 12.85 24.46 -9.75
C PRO A 200 13.25 23.10 -10.38
N ALA A 201 12.60 22.03 -10.25
CA ALA A 201 12.78 20.65 -10.72
C ALA A 201 12.64 19.66 -9.56
N ILE A 202 11.58 19.81 -8.77
CA ILE A 202 11.21 18.87 -7.72
C ILE A 202 10.08 17.99 -8.25
N GLY A 203 10.37 16.69 -8.40
CA GLY A 203 9.35 15.70 -8.76
C GLY A 203 8.42 15.43 -7.58
N TYR A 204 7.14 15.28 -7.86
CA TYR A 204 6.12 14.81 -6.92
C TYR A 204 5.46 13.58 -7.48
N VAL A 205 5.38 12.52 -6.69
CA VAL A 205 4.69 11.28 -7.04
C VAL A 205 3.79 10.88 -5.87
N ARG A 206 2.47 10.87 -6.11
CA ARG A 206 1.49 10.35 -5.16
C ARG A 206 1.18 8.90 -5.50
N VAL A 207 1.23 8.03 -4.49
CA VAL A 207 0.80 6.64 -4.57
C VAL A 207 -0.48 6.50 -3.76
N SER A 208 -1.61 6.21 -4.42
CA SER A 208 -2.90 6.07 -3.74
C SER A 208 -3.08 4.69 -3.10
N GLN A 209 -2.51 3.65 -3.72
CA GLN A 209 -2.56 2.25 -3.26
C GLN A 209 -1.47 1.44 -3.97
N PHE A 210 -1.04 0.31 -3.39
CA PHE A 210 -0.09 -0.61 -4.02
C PHE A 210 -0.83 -1.73 -4.76
N GLN A 211 -1.17 -1.49 -6.03
CA GLN A 211 -1.81 -2.41 -6.96
C GLN A 211 -0.76 -3.13 -7.82
N GLN A 212 -1.17 -4.12 -8.60
CA GLN A 212 -0.28 -5.00 -9.38
C GLN A 212 0.69 -4.27 -10.33
N ARG A 213 0.37 -3.05 -10.75
CA ARG A 213 1.18 -2.26 -11.69
C ARG A 213 1.87 -1.05 -11.06
N THR A 214 1.68 -0.81 -9.77
CA THR A 214 2.14 0.43 -9.09
C THR A 214 3.64 0.69 -9.28
N ALA A 215 4.49 -0.32 -9.12
CA ALA A 215 5.93 -0.15 -9.29
C ALA A 215 6.32 0.25 -10.73
N ARG A 216 5.65 -0.33 -11.72
CA ARG A 216 5.84 0.04 -13.13
C ARG A 216 5.34 1.46 -13.40
N GLU A 217 4.13 1.79 -12.97
CA GLU A 217 3.54 3.13 -13.10
C GLU A 217 4.42 4.18 -12.40
N PHE A 218 4.99 3.83 -11.24
CA PHE A 218 5.92 4.69 -10.52
C PHE A 218 7.21 4.96 -11.33
N LYS A 219 7.78 3.91 -11.94
CA LYS A 219 8.95 4.03 -12.81
C LYS A 219 8.66 4.89 -14.05
N ASP A 220 7.50 4.69 -14.67
CA ASP A 220 7.04 5.47 -15.82
C ASP A 220 6.83 6.95 -15.42
N ALA A 221 6.27 7.20 -14.22
CA ALA A 221 6.12 8.55 -13.67
C ALA A 221 7.47 9.25 -13.42
N LEU A 222 8.46 8.54 -12.87
CA LEU A 222 9.81 9.11 -12.72
C LEU A 222 10.44 9.46 -14.07
N LYS A 223 10.27 8.58 -15.07
CA LYS A 223 10.76 8.84 -16.41
C LYS A 223 10.10 10.09 -17.01
N ALA A 224 8.79 10.22 -16.91
CA ALA A 224 8.06 11.40 -17.38
C ALA A 224 8.52 12.69 -16.68
N LEU A 225 8.76 12.66 -15.37
CA LEU A 225 9.28 13.79 -14.61
C LEU A 225 10.69 14.18 -15.05
N HIS A 226 11.55 13.20 -15.39
CA HIS A 226 12.88 13.47 -15.92
C HIS A 226 12.84 14.07 -17.35
N GLU A 227 11.87 13.67 -18.16
CA GLU A 227 11.67 14.19 -19.51
C GLU A 227 11.03 15.60 -19.51
N GLU A 228 10.14 15.88 -18.53
CA GLU A 228 9.48 17.18 -18.37
C GLU A 228 10.43 18.26 -17.80
N ALA A 229 11.39 17.84 -16.98
CA ALA A 229 12.31 18.77 -16.33
C ALA A 229 13.41 19.25 -17.31
N ASP A 230 13.59 20.57 -17.43
CA ASP A 230 14.67 21.18 -18.23
C ASP A 230 16.08 20.87 -17.68
N THR A 231 16.16 20.47 -16.41
CA THR A 231 17.39 20.14 -15.68
C THR A 231 17.21 18.83 -14.92
N PRO A 232 18.29 18.15 -14.51
CA PRO A 232 18.16 16.97 -13.66
C PRO A 232 17.34 17.25 -12.40
N LEU A 233 16.48 16.31 -11.99
CA LEU A 233 15.68 16.46 -10.79
C LEU A 233 16.54 16.82 -9.58
N GLN A 234 16.14 17.85 -8.87
CA GLN A 234 16.83 18.37 -7.69
C GLN A 234 16.28 17.78 -6.39
N GLY A 235 15.14 17.10 -6.45
CA GLY A 235 14.52 16.43 -5.33
C GLY A 235 13.29 15.64 -5.77
N LEU A 236 12.86 14.69 -4.92
CA LEU A 236 11.65 13.91 -5.13
C LEU A 236 10.80 13.93 -3.87
N LEU A 237 9.51 14.10 -4.05
CA LEU A 237 8.49 14.05 -3.02
C LEU A 237 7.59 12.86 -3.31
N ILE A 238 7.55 11.89 -2.39
CA ILE A 238 6.68 10.71 -2.48
C ILE A 238 5.54 10.89 -1.48
N ASP A 239 4.30 10.96 -1.97
CA ASP A 239 3.13 11.15 -1.11
C ASP A 239 2.40 9.83 -0.90
N LEU A 240 2.51 9.29 0.32
CA LEU A 240 1.84 8.08 0.78
C LEU A 240 0.69 8.38 1.74
N ARG A 241 0.29 9.63 1.92
CA ARG A 241 -0.82 9.98 2.81
C ARG A 241 -2.13 9.36 2.33
N ASN A 242 -2.90 8.83 3.28
CA ASN A 242 -4.16 8.10 3.03
C ASN A 242 -4.00 6.90 2.08
N ASN A 243 -2.81 6.31 2.01
CA ASN A 243 -2.56 5.08 1.25
C ASN A 243 -2.66 3.87 2.20
N PRO A 244 -3.71 3.03 2.10
CA PRO A 244 -3.94 1.91 3.04
C PRO A 244 -2.96 0.75 2.84
N GLY A 245 -2.05 0.85 1.87
CA GLY A 245 -1.11 -0.20 1.51
C GLY A 245 -1.51 -0.93 0.22
N GLY A 246 -1.42 -2.23 0.23
CA GLY A 246 -1.68 -3.13 -0.90
C GLY A 246 -0.62 -4.22 -1.02
N LEU A 247 -0.19 -4.53 -2.23
CA LEU A 247 0.71 -5.63 -2.52
C LEU A 247 2.14 -5.37 -1.99
N LEU A 248 2.64 -6.32 -1.21
CA LEU A 248 3.99 -6.29 -0.64
C LEU A 248 5.08 -6.21 -1.71
N ASP A 249 4.97 -7.03 -2.76
CA ASP A 249 5.94 -7.08 -3.85
C ASP A 249 6.06 -5.75 -4.59
N GLN A 250 4.97 -4.99 -4.70
CA GLN A 250 4.97 -3.66 -5.30
C GLN A 250 5.67 -2.62 -4.42
N ALA A 251 5.47 -2.69 -3.11
CA ALA A 251 6.21 -1.83 -2.17
C ALA A 251 7.72 -2.14 -2.20
N VAL A 252 8.08 -3.42 -2.25
CA VAL A 252 9.49 -3.86 -2.38
C VAL A 252 10.10 -3.32 -3.68
N GLN A 253 9.41 -3.45 -4.82
CA GLN A 253 9.89 -2.95 -6.11
C GLN A 253 10.02 -1.41 -6.13
N VAL A 254 9.12 -0.67 -5.48
CA VAL A 254 9.24 0.79 -5.34
C VAL A 254 10.46 1.16 -4.49
N CYS A 255 10.71 0.44 -3.38
CA CYS A 255 11.93 0.65 -2.58
C CYS A 255 13.20 0.36 -3.37
N ASP A 256 13.19 -0.69 -4.19
CA ASP A 256 14.32 -1.11 -5.00
C ASP A 256 14.76 -0.04 -6.03
N LEU A 257 13.85 0.81 -6.48
CA LEU A 257 14.19 1.97 -7.32
C LEU A 257 15.12 2.98 -6.62
N PHE A 258 15.20 2.98 -5.29
CA PHE A 258 15.94 3.98 -4.52
C PHE A 258 17.08 3.40 -3.67
N LEU A 259 17.14 2.09 -3.53
CA LEU A 259 18.13 1.37 -2.71
C LEU A 259 18.95 0.47 -3.61
N SER A 260 20.28 0.56 -3.54
CA SER A 260 21.18 -0.26 -4.35
C SER A 260 21.59 -1.56 -3.68
N SER A 261 21.33 -1.73 -2.40
CA SER A 261 21.66 -2.92 -1.62
C SER A 261 21.02 -2.89 -0.24
N GLY A 262 21.07 -4.02 0.46
CA GLY A 262 20.57 -4.15 1.81
C GLY A 262 19.13 -4.67 1.88
N LYS A 263 18.66 -4.94 3.08
CA LYS A 263 17.32 -5.44 3.35
C LYS A 263 16.30 -4.32 3.13
N ILE A 264 15.20 -4.61 2.46
CA ILE A 264 14.03 -3.72 2.35
C ILE A 264 13.04 -4.01 3.47
N VAL A 265 12.66 -5.28 3.63
CA VAL A 265 11.70 -5.74 4.63
C VAL A 265 11.96 -7.22 4.92
N SER A 266 11.69 -7.68 6.13
CA SER A 266 11.58 -9.10 6.43
C SER A 266 10.22 -9.43 7.04
N THR A 267 9.78 -10.68 6.84
CA THR A 267 8.55 -11.22 7.43
C THR A 267 8.91 -12.38 8.35
N GLU A 268 8.24 -12.47 9.48
CA GLU A 268 8.38 -13.59 10.41
C GLU A 268 7.01 -14.21 10.67
N GLY A 269 6.86 -15.46 10.26
CA GLY A 269 5.67 -16.26 10.45
C GLY A 269 5.77 -17.23 11.62
N ARG A 270 4.72 -18.02 11.82
CA ARG A 270 4.65 -19.05 12.86
C ARG A 270 5.73 -20.13 12.70
N ARG A 271 6.06 -20.49 11.47
CA ARG A 271 7.12 -21.46 11.14
C ARG A 271 8.31 -20.73 10.53
N LYS A 272 9.52 -21.22 10.77
CA LYS A 272 10.73 -20.66 10.16
C LYS A 272 10.73 -20.67 8.63
N THR A 273 9.98 -21.61 8.03
CA THR A 273 9.77 -21.70 6.58
C THR A 273 8.93 -20.54 6.02
N ASP A 274 8.21 -19.83 6.87
CA ASP A 274 7.34 -18.73 6.50
C ASP A 274 8.06 -17.37 6.67
N ASN A 275 9.36 -17.41 7.00
CA ASN A 275 10.20 -16.23 7.12
C ASN A 275 10.83 -15.89 5.78
N PHE A 276 10.59 -14.68 5.31
CA PHE A 276 11.16 -14.17 4.06
C PHE A 276 11.92 -12.87 4.31
N THR A 277 12.96 -12.65 3.49
CA THR A 277 13.71 -11.39 3.48
C THR A 277 13.79 -10.89 2.05
N TYR A 278 13.38 -9.65 1.87
CA TYR A 278 13.42 -8.95 0.59
C TYR A 278 14.58 -7.97 0.62
N ASN A 279 15.48 -8.08 -0.35
CA ASN A 279 16.68 -7.25 -0.44
C ASN A 279 16.64 -6.38 -1.68
N ALA A 280 17.26 -5.22 -1.59
CA ALA A 280 17.43 -4.31 -2.71
C ALA A 280 18.48 -4.84 -3.68
N THR A 281 18.31 -4.47 -4.95
CA THR A 281 19.23 -4.75 -6.05
C THR A 281 19.82 -3.44 -6.60
N ALA A 282 20.97 -3.52 -7.26
CA ALA A 282 21.57 -2.32 -7.85
C ALA A 282 21.00 -1.98 -9.24
N ALA A 283 19.99 -2.73 -9.71
CA ALA A 283 19.40 -2.50 -11.02
C ALA A 283 18.50 -1.27 -11.00
N ASP A 284 18.71 -0.37 -11.96
CA ASP A 284 17.87 0.83 -12.18
C ASP A 284 17.77 1.81 -10.98
N THR A 285 18.73 1.77 -10.04
CA THR A 285 18.71 2.67 -8.87
C THR A 285 18.76 4.13 -9.30
N GLN A 286 17.81 4.91 -8.79
CA GLN A 286 17.69 6.34 -9.08
C GLN A 286 18.88 7.15 -8.53
N PRO A 287 19.23 8.27 -9.16
CA PRO A 287 20.30 9.17 -8.70
C PRO A 287 20.12 9.64 -7.24
N GLY A 288 21.21 10.06 -6.62
CA GLY A 288 21.25 10.47 -5.21
C GLY A 288 20.62 11.82 -4.87
N TYR A 289 19.55 12.25 -5.57
CA TYR A 289 18.81 13.44 -5.17
C TYR A 289 18.08 13.23 -3.83
N PRO A 290 17.83 14.31 -3.05
CA PRO A 290 17.10 14.21 -1.79
C PRO A 290 15.67 13.73 -2.01
N ILE A 291 15.17 12.90 -1.08
CA ILE A 291 13.80 12.40 -1.10
C ILE A 291 13.10 12.78 0.20
N VAL A 292 11.88 13.25 0.10
CA VAL A 292 10.95 13.39 1.22
C VAL A 292 9.76 12.47 0.99
N VAL A 293 9.38 11.71 2.00
CA VAL A 293 8.17 10.86 1.99
C VAL A 293 7.13 11.45 2.94
N LEU A 294 5.95 11.76 2.41
CA LEU A 294 4.81 12.21 3.20
C LEU A 294 3.99 11.03 3.70
N ILE A 295 3.72 10.99 5.01
CA ILE A 295 2.85 10.00 5.65
C ILE A 295 1.84 10.66 6.58
N ASN A 296 0.76 9.95 6.88
CA ASN A 296 -0.21 10.30 7.92
C ASN A 296 -0.86 9.02 8.51
N GLU A 297 -1.85 9.19 9.38
CA GLU A 297 -2.57 8.10 10.05
C GLU A 297 -3.27 7.13 9.06
N GLY A 298 -3.53 7.58 7.83
CA GLY A 298 -4.08 6.75 6.74
C GLY A 298 -3.02 5.97 5.96
N SER A 299 -1.72 6.17 6.24
CA SER A 299 -0.63 5.42 5.63
C SER A 299 -0.44 4.10 6.36
N ALA A 300 -0.68 2.96 5.71
CA ALA A 300 -0.68 1.65 6.36
C ALA A 300 0.05 0.57 5.54
N SER A 301 0.52 -0.50 6.22
CA SER A 301 1.02 -1.74 5.59
C SER A 301 2.14 -1.49 4.56
N ALA A 302 1.91 -1.72 3.25
CA ALA A 302 2.88 -1.51 2.17
C ALA A 302 3.45 -0.08 2.16
N SER A 303 2.65 0.94 2.51
CA SER A 303 3.12 2.33 2.65
C SER A 303 4.12 2.47 3.79
N GLU A 304 3.89 1.76 4.88
CA GLU A 304 4.79 1.75 6.04
C GLU A 304 6.09 1.01 5.74
N ILE A 305 6.03 -0.01 4.89
CA ILE A 305 7.24 -0.71 4.39
C ILE A 305 8.11 0.26 3.59
N VAL A 306 7.52 1.02 2.64
CA VAL A 306 8.27 2.00 1.84
C VAL A 306 8.86 3.09 2.73
N ALA A 307 8.04 3.69 3.60
CA ALA A 307 8.52 4.74 4.50
C ALA A 307 9.62 4.24 5.44
N GLY A 308 9.40 3.09 6.11
CA GLY A 308 10.37 2.51 7.05
C GLY A 308 11.66 2.03 6.38
N ALA A 309 11.57 1.45 5.18
CA ALA A 309 12.77 1.03 4.44
C ALA A 309 13.64 2.23 4.05
N LEU A 310 13.04 3.28 3.47
CA LEU A 310 13.76 4.47 3.06
C LEU A 310 14.30 5.27 4.25
N GLN A 311 13.59 5.28 5.39
CA GLN A 311 14.02 5.89 6.65
C GLN A 311 15.24 5.17 7.23
N ASP A 312 15.15 3.84 7.40
CA ASP A 312 16.21 3.03 8.01
C ASP A 312 17.51 3.09 7.18
N HIS A 313 17.41 3.10 5.86
CA HIS A 313 18.53 3.30 4.95
C HIS A 313 19.01 4.76 4.86
N LYS A 314 18.37 5.71 5.54
CA LYS A 314 18.66 7.15 5.47
C LYS A 314 18.60 7.68 4.02
N ARG A 315 17.77 7.06 3.20
CA ARG A 315 17.60 7.44 1.80
C ARG A 315 16.58 8.56 1.62
N ALA A 316 15.61 8.66 2.53
CA ALA A 316 14.59 9.70 2.54
C ALA A 316 14.38 10.26 3.94
N VAL A 317 13.88 11.48 4.01
CA VAL A 317 13.32 12.09 5.21
C VAL A 317 11.82 11.84 5.23
N ILE A 318 11.31 11.28 6.31
CA ILE A 318 9.89 11.03 6.50
C ILE A 318 9.25 12.24 7.17
N LEU A 319 8.19 12.80 6.56
CA LEU A 319 7.53 14.01 7.03
C LEU A 319 6.01 13.80 7.15
N GLY A 320 5.41 14.36 8.16
CA GLY A 320 3.96 14.33 8.39
C GLY A 320 3.59 13.93 9.80
N THR A 321 2.58 13.08 9.97
CA THR A 321 2.17 12.50 11.26
C THR A 321 2.46 11.01 11.30
N GLY A 322 2.38 10.38 12.48
CA GLY A 322 2.61 8.96 12.63
C GLY A 322 1.68 8.13 11.73
N SER A 323 2.18 7.03 11.17
CA SER A 323 1.39 6.13 10.34
C SER A 323 0.48 5.23 11.17
N PHE A 324 -0.35 4.42 10.51
CA PHE A 324 -1.40 3.59 11.12
C PHE A 324 -0.88 2.51 12.07
N GLY A 325 0.23 1.85 11.73
CA GLY A 325 0.80 0.76 12.54
C GLY A 325 0.30 -0.63 12.18
N LYS A 326 0.05 -0.92 10.91
CA LYS A 326 -0.30 -2.26 10.43
C LYS A 326 0.95 -3.02 10.00
N GLY A 327 1.53 -3.77 10.94
CA GLY A 327 2.72 -4.59 10.74
C GLY A 327 2.44 -6.07 10.46
N SER A 328 1.20 -6.45 10.13
CA SER A 328 0.79 -7.83 9.87
C SER A 328 0.66 -8.14 8.37
N VAL A 329 1.15 -9.32 7.98
CA VAL A 329 1.02 -9.87 6.63
C VAL A 329 -0.27 -10.66 6.51
N GLN A 330 -1.12 -10.33 5.55
CA GLN A 330 -2.30 -11.14 5.22
C GLN A 330 -2.03 -11.98 3.98
N SER A 331 -2.18 -13.29 4.13
CA SER A 331 -2.23 -14.21 3.00
C SER A 331 -3.68 -14.36 2.52
N ILE A 332 -3.86 -14.32 1.21
CA ILE A 332 -5.14 -14.55 0.56
C ILE A 332 -5.16 -15.98 0.04
N ILE A 333 -6.07 -16.79 0.55
CA ILE A 333 -6.20 -18.20 0.22
C ILE A 333 -7.53 -18.40 -0.49
N PRO A 334 -7.54 -18.70 -1.81
CA PRO A 334 -8.78 -19.01 -2.52
C PRO A 334 -9.34 -20.36 -2.04
N LEU A 335 -10.66 -20.43 -1.89
CA LEU A 335 -11.38 -21.65 -1.54
C LEU A 335 -12.08 -22.22 -2.77
N THR A 336 -12.52 -23.48 -2.70
CA THR A 336 -13.07 -24.24 -3.82
C THR A 336 -14.42 -23.74 -4.32
N ASP A 337 -15.14 -23.02 -3.49
CA ASP A 337 -16.46 -22.41 -3.77
C ASP A 337 -16.36 -20.97 -4.31
N HIS A 338 -15.18 -20.57 -4.78
CA HIS A 338 -14.87 -19.21 -5.23
C HIS A 338 -14.89 -18.14 -4.12
N SER A 339 -15.04 -18.51 -2.88
CA SER A 339 -14.81 -17.64 -1.74
C SER A 339 -13.32 -17.51 -1.44
N GLY A 340 -12.93 -16.60 -0.55
CA GLY A 340 -11.55 -16.40 -0.13
C GLY A 340 -11.41 -16.31 1.38
N LEU A 341 -10.26 -16.77 1.87
CA LEU A 341 -9.84 -16.59 3.23
C LEU A 341 -8.68 -15.59 3.27
N ARG A 342 -8.87 -14.49 3.97
CA ARG A 342 -7.79 -13.56 4.32
C ARG A 342 -7.33 -13.90 5.72
N LEU A 343 -6.08 -14.29 5.88
CA LEU A 343 -5.53 -14.77 7.15
C LEU A 343 -4.21 -14.07 7.46
N THR A 344 -4.05 -13.60 8.68
CA THR A 344 -2.78 -13.08 9.18
C THR A 344 -1.80 -14.24 9.37
N THR A 345 -0.68 -14.21 8.64
CA THR A 345 0.29 -15.33 8.60
C THR A 345 1.68 -14.94 9.08
N ALA A 346 2.02 -13.65 9.15
CA ALA A 346 3.33 -13.18 9.57
C ALA A 346 3.28 -11.72 10.05
N TYR A 347 4.39 -11.25 10.61
CA TYR A 347 4.64 -9.83 10.93
C TYR A 347 5.73 -9.26 10.03
N TYR A 348 5.65 -7.95 9.73
CA TYR A 348 6.67 -7.19 9.03
C TYR A 348 7.68 -6.59 9.99
N TYR A 349 8.94 -6.55 9.56
CA TYR A 349 10.03 -5.86 10.23
C TYR A 349 10.79 -4.98 9.24
N THR A 350 11.10 -3.77 9.66
CA THR A 350 11.91 -2.82 8.87
C THR A 350 13.36 -3.35 8.73
N PRO A 351 14.21 -2.76 7.88
CA PRO A 351 15.62 -3.15 7.74
C PRO A 351 16.38 -3.28 9.08
N ASN A 352 16.12 -2.39 10.02
CA ASN A 352 16.72 -2.39 11.35
C ASN A 352 16.09 -3.40 12.33
N GLY A 353 15.10 -4.19 11.88
CA GLY A 353 14.41 -5.19 12.69
C GLY A 353 13.33 -4.59 13.61
N THR A 354 12.86 -3.38 13.36
CA THR A 354 11.77 -2.78 14.13
C THR A 354 10.43 -3.30 13.64
N SER A 355 9.58 -3.77 14.58
CA SER A 355 8.20 -4.15 14.26
C SER A 355 7.34 -2.92 14.02
N ILE A 356 6.60 -2.91 12.92
CA ILE A 356 5.63 -1.87 12.57
C ILE A 356 4.33 -2.03 13.37
N GLN A 357 4.00 -3.25 13.81
CA GLN A 357 2.72 -3.59 14.44
C GLN A 357 2.43 -2.72 15.66
N ALA A 358 1.28 -2.06 15.64
CA ALA A 358 0.77 -1.14 16.67
C ALA A 358 1.68 0.05 17.03
N ARG A 359 2.75 0.29 16.24
CA ARG A 359 3.69 1.42 16.43
C ARG A 359 3.65 2.39 15.26
N GLY A 360 3.52 1.87 14.05
CA GLY A 360 3.66 2.63 12.82
C GLY A 360 5.08 3.14 12.58
N ILE A 361 5.19 4.00 11.59
CA ILE A 361 6.40 4.76 11.28
C ILE A 361 6.27 6.14 11.89
N VAL A 362 7.25 6.52 12.70
CA VAL A 362 7.35 7.85 13.29
C VAL A 362 8.09 8.75 12.31
N PRO A 363 7.53 9.88 11.89
CA PRO A 363 8.20 10.78 10.95
C PRO A 363 9.46 11.40 11.57
N ASP A 364 10.49 11.66 10.74
CA ASP A 364 11.70 12.40 11.14
C ASP A 364 11.38 13.88 11.39
N VAL A 365 10.40 14.41 10.62
CA VAL A 365 9.91 15.78 10.77
C VAL A 365 8.40 15.73 10.98
N SER A 366 7.97 15.97 12.21
CA SER A 366 6.56 16.01 12.57
C SER A 366 5.92 17.30 12.07
N VAL A 367 4.90 17.17 11.21
CA VAL A 367 4.13 18.29 10.66
C VAL A 367 2.66 17.90 10.68
N GLU A 368 1.90 18.55 11.56
CA GLU A 368 0.46 18.37 11.62
C GLU A 368 -0.23 18.95 10.37
N GLN A 369 -1.36 18.36 9.99
CA GLN A 369 -2.19 18.94 8.94
C GLN A 369 -2.84 20.23 9.47
N ALA A 370 -2.62 21.33 8.75
CA ALA A 370 -3.16 22.63 9.11
C ALA A 370 -3.77 23.32 7.89
N VAL A 371 -4.76 24.12 8.13
CA VAL A 371 -5.29 25.03 7.11
C VAL A 371 -4.47 26.33 7.17
N TRP A 372 -3.63 26.52 6.16
CA TRP A 372 -2.90 27.78 6.04
C TRP A 372 -3.81 28.86 5.47
N LYS A 373 -3.92 29.98 6.20
CA LYS A 373 -4.67 31.15 5.75
C LYS A 373 -3.71 32.31 5.52
N LYS A 374 -3.60 32.76 4.26
CA LYS A 374 -2.82 33.94 3.90
C LYS A 374 -3.39 35.14 4.65
N THR A 375 -2.62 35.70 5.57
CA THR A 375 -2.96 36.96 6.20
C THR A 375 -2.66 38.10 5.22
N THR A 376 -3.57 39.05 5.10
CA THR A 376 -3.32 40.28 4.32
C THR A 376 -2.07 40.94 4.89
N PRO A 377 -1.01 41.17 4.11
CA PRO A 377 0.15 41.86 4.63
C PRO A 377 -0.26 43.24 5.13
N HIS A 378 0.04 43.58 6.40
CA HIS A 378 0.12 44.97 6.74
C HIS A 378 1.21 45.60 5.90
N GLU A 379 0.89 46.58 5.07
CA GLU A 379 1.90 47.34 4.36
C GLU A 379 2.76 48.08 5.39
N LEU A 380 3.85 47.44 5.77
CA LEU A 380 4.90 48.11 6.54
C LEU A 380 5.64 49.00 5.59
N THR A 381 5.79 50.28 5.99
CA THR A 381 6.60 51.28 5.27
C THR A 381 8.02 50.72 5.07
N LYS A 382 8.46 50.58 3.85
CA LYS A 382 9.83 50.16 3.46
C LYS A 382 10.68 51.36 3.20
N GLU A 383 12.00 51.21 3.21
CA GLU A 383 12.95 52.30 2.91
C GLU A 383 12.56 53.06 1.63
N LYS A 384 12.19 52.33 0.58
CA LYS A 384 11.73 52.91 -0.70
C LYS A 384 10.45 53.74 -0.63
N ASP A 385 9.69 53.62 0.44
CA ASP A 385 8.42 54.32 0.67
C ASP A 385 8.64 55.58 1.53
N LEU A 386 9.89 55.82 2.02
CA LEU A 386 10.25 57.02 2.78
C LEU A 386 10.51 58.19 1.86
N ASN A 387 10.13 59.40 2.31
CA ASN A 387 10.43 60.62 1.58
C ASN A 387 11.96 60.81 1.54
N ASN A 388 12.50 61.07 0.36
CA ASN A 388 13.96 61.24 0.08
C ASN A 388 14.79 59.97 0.37
N HIS A 389 14.24 58.77 0.19
CA HIS A 389 15.04 57.54 0.22
C HIS A 389 16.17 57.58 -0.83
N LEU A 390 17.27 56.90 -0.54
CA LEU A 390 18.39 56.80 -1.46
C LEU A 390 18.10 55.71 -2.50
N GLU A 391 18.25 56.09 -3.79
CA GLU A 391 18.15 55.12 -4.89
C GLU A 391 19.31 54.15 -4.84
N PRO A 392 19.09 52.84 -5.14
CA PRO A 392 20.17 51.85 -5.20
C PRO A 392 21.15 52.22 -6.32
N PRO A 393 22.48 52.06 -6.11
CA PRO A 393 23.50 52.45 -7.09
C PRO A 393 23.45 51.67 -8.41
N SER A 394 22.64 50.62 -8.50
CA SER A 394 22.34 49.88 -9.74
C SER A 394 20.93 49.31 -9.65
N PRO A 395 20.06 49.48 -10.67
CA PRO A 395 18.72 48.92 -10.68
C PRO A 395 18.78 47.41 -10.89
N GLN A 396 18.77 46.62 -9.82
CA GLN A 396 18.51 45.22 -9.88
C GLN A 396 17.01 45.04 -9.66
N SER A 397 16.27 44.76 -10.73
CA SER A 397 14.87 44.31 -10.60
C SER A 397 14.86 42.93 -9.90
N PRO A 398 14.13 42.76 -8.79
CA PRO A 398 13.95 41.43 -8.24
C PRO A 398 13.22 40.57 -9.27
N PRO A 399 13.57 39.28 -9.41
CA PRO A 399 12.85 38.38 -10.28
C PRO A 399 11.38 38.35 -9.82
N LYS A 400 10.46 38.65 -10.74
CA LYS A 400 9.02 38.42 -10.53
C LYS A 400 8.81 36.91 -10.49
N GLN A 401 8.46 36.40 -9.34
CA GLN A 401 7.89 35.08 -9.25
C GLN A 401 6.39 35.20 -9.56
N ASP A 402 6.02 34.90 -10.79
CA ASP A 402 4.62 34.72 -11.18
C ASP A 402 4.15 33.35 -10.68
N MET A 403 3.50 33.34 -9.52
CA MET A 403 2.84 32.15 -8.96
C MET A 403 1.37 32.13 -9.45
N ALA A 404 1.15 31.85 -10.73
CA ALA A 404 -0.19 31.64 -11.28
C ALA A 404 -0.44 30.15 -11.52
N GLY A 405 -1.41 29.56 -10.80
CA GLY A 405 -1.94 28.24 -11.08
C GLY A 405 -2.08 27.23 -9.92
N GLU A 406 -2.17 27.64 -8.66
CA GLU A 406 -2.00 26.73 -7.53
C GLU A 406 -3.12 26.70 -6.46
N ASP A 407 -4.35 27.04 -6.78
CA ASP A 407 -5.44 27.23 -5.77
C ASP A 407 -5.72 26.07 -4.80
N LYS A 408 -5.37 24.81 -5.14
CA LYS A 408 -5.51 23.68 -4.22
C LYS A 408 -4.24 23.31 -3.46
N ILE A 409 -3.07 23.66 -3.96
CA ILE A 409 -1.78 23.34 -3.36
C ILE A 409 -1.46 24.36 -2.25
N GLU A 410 -1.85 25.61 -2.43
CA GLU A 410 -1.68 26.65 -1.40
C GLU A 410 -2.35 26.31 -0.06
N SER A 411 -3.27 25.34 -0.03
CA SER A 411 -3.96 24.89 1.20
C SER A 411 -3.34 23.66 1.86
N ASP A 412 -2.45 22.90 1.17
CA ASP A 412 -1.81 21.70 1.72
C ASP A 412 -0.53 22.04 2.48
N PHE A 413 -0.68 22.26 3.77
CA PHE A 413 0.41 22.70 4.64
C PHE A 413 1.57 21.71 4.69
N GLN A 414 1.31 20.38 4.77
CA GLN A 414 2.35 19.37 4.81
C GLN A 414 3.13 19.31 3.50
N LEU A 415 2.44 19.41 2.36
CA LEU A 415 3.08 19.47 1.04
C LEU A 415 3.99 20.70 0.91
N LEU A 416 3.51 21.88 1.34
CA LEU A 416 4.33 23.11 1.35
C LEU A 416 5.59 22.95 2.21
N ARG A 417 5.48 22.36 3.40
CA ARG A 417 6.65 22.13 4.29
C ARG A 417 7.65 21.16 3.66
N ALA A 418 7.18 20.12 2.97
CA ALA A 418 8.05 19.19 2.28
C ALA A 418 8.79 19.85 1.09
N LEU A 419 8.11 20.70 0.32
CA LEU A 419 8.73 21.49 -0.74
C LEU A 419 9.76 22.48 -0.18
N ASP A 420 9.45 23.16 0.93
CA ASP A 420 10.39 24.07 1.59
C ASP A 420 11.65 23.33 2.07
N LEU A 421 11.49 22.11 2.61
CA LEU A 421 12.62 21.29 3.03
C LEU A 421 13.55 20.94 1.86
N LEU A 422 12.98 20.51 0.72
CA LEU A 422 13.76 20.18 -0.47
C LEU A 422 14.43 21.42 -1.07
N ARG A 423 13.73 22.55 -1.16
CA ARG A 423 14.28 23.83 -1.63
C ARG A 423 15.39 24.33 -0.70
N GLY A 424 15.17 24.27 0.59
CA GLY A 424 16.16 24.64 1.61
C GLY A 424 17.42 23.76 1.54
N TRP A 425 17.26 22.46 1.33
CA TRP A 425 18.38 21.53 1.13
C TRP A 425 19.25 21.94 -0.07
N GLN A 426 18.64 22.33 -1.20
CA GLN A 426 19.38 22.79 -2.37
C GLN A 426 20.18 24.06 -2.05
N GLN A 427 19.59 25.02 -1.36
CA GLN A 427 20.31 26.24 -0.96
C GLN A 427 21.49 25.93 -0.03
N MET A 428 21.31 25.05 0.94
CA MET A 428 22.37 24.65 1.88
C MET A 428 23.55 23.97 1.20
N LYS A 429 23.34 23.20 0.12
CA LYS A 429 24.43 22.61 -0.67
C LYS A 429 25.35 23.64 -1.31
N HIS A 430 24.86 24.84 -1.61
CA HIS A 430 25.61 25.93 -2.22
C HIS A 430 26.32 26.82 -1.18
N LEU A 431 26.00 26.66 0.13
CA LEU A 431 26.70 27.37 1.19
C LEU A 431 28.08 26.72 1.40
N GLN A 432 29.14 27.49 1.13
CA GLN A 432 30.49 27.06 1.48
C GLN A 432 30.61 27.01 3.02
N PRO A 433 31.25 25.98 3.61
CA PRO A 433 31.55 26.02 5.04
C PRO A 433 32.46 27.24 5.28
N CYS A 434 32.08 28.07 6.26
CA CYS A 434 32.93 29.15 6.70
C CYS A 434 34.31 28.59 7.09
N PRO A 435 35.44 29.06 6.53
CA PRO A 435 36.73 28.58 6.99
C PRO A 435 36.85 28.89 8.48
N VAL A 436 36.91 27.83 9.29
CA VAL A 436 37.27 27.96 10.71
C VAL A 436 38.76 28.32 10.70
N ASP A 437 39.08 29.60 10.82
CA ASP A 437 40.46 30.06 11.05
C ASP A 437 40.97 29.29 12.27
N GLY A 438 41.92 28.39 12.03
CA GLY A 438 42.63 27.69 13.07
C GLY A 438 43.32 28.72 13.96
N GLY A 439 42.66 28.92 15.12
CA GLY A 439 43.13 29.87 16.13
C GLY A 439 44.59 29.65 16.49
N HIS A 440 45.29 30.73 16.56
CA HIS A 440 46.59 30.96 17.17
C HIS A 440 47.05 29.87 18.11
N ALA A 441 48.03 29.09 17.68
CA ALA A 441 49.00 28.50 18.61
C ALA A 441 49.81 29.66 19.17
N ALA A 442 49.49 30.11 20.36
CA ALA A 442 50.33 30.99 21.11
C ALA A 442 51.58 30.23 21.53
N SER A 443 52.71 30.74 21.09
CA SER A 443 54.08 30.41 21.58
C SER A 443 54.26 30.60 23.05
#